data_548a015d56e1cc196c56acfea21e51f9
#
_entry.id   548a015d56e1cc196c56acfea21e51f9
#
_cell.length_a   1.000
_cell.length_b   1.000
_cell.length_c   1.000
_cell.angle_alpha   90.00
_cell.angle_beta   90.00
_cell.angle_gamma   90.00
#
_symmetry.space_group_name_H-M   'P 1'
#
loop_
_entity.id
_entity.type
_entity.pdbx_description
1 polymer ?
#
loop_
_entity_poly.entity_id
_entity_poly.type
_entity_poly.pdbx_seq_one_letter_code
_entity_poly.pdbx_strand_id
1 'polypeptide(L)'
;GLAGVAEGLRHLFKTIRQGDYVAILAWLDENEAVRSLLESCRAHIGGALGVPVTLGFGPRYLHSTGQLHKGGSSAGVFLQFTAGGRADVAIPGHDYSFADLHSAQSDADLAVLSDLGRRAARVNLGEDPAQGLIEFVSILEGALAT
;
A
#
# COMPACT_ATOMS: atom_id res chain seq x y z
N GLY A 1 -13.99 -8.96 -2.44
CA GLY A 1 -13.77 -8.03 -3.51
C GLY A 1 -13.33 -6.64 -3.04
N LEU A 2 -13.32 -5.72 -3.96
CA LEU A 2 -12.87 -4.35 -3.70
C LEU A 2 -14.04 -3.37 -3.55
N ALA A 3 -15.16 -3.83 -3.03
CA ALA A 3 -16.32 -2.99 -2.77
C ALA A 3 -15.97 -1.88 -1.77
N GLY A 4 -16.42 -0.67 -2.04
CA GLY A 4 -16.16 0.49 -1.18
C GLY A 4 -14.78 1.12 -1.33
N VAL A 5 -13.87 0.50 -2.08
CA VAL A 5 -12.51 1.02 -2.25
C VAL A 5 -12.52 2.37 -2.97
N ALA A 6 -13.34 2.52 -4.00
CA ALA A 6 -13.41 3.79 -4.75
C ALA A 6 -13.78 4.96 -3.85
N GLU A 7 -14.76 4.79 -2.98
CA GLU A 7 -15.18 5.84 -2.04
C GLU A 7 -14.08 6.14 -1.03
N GLY A 8 -13.44 5.11 -0.49
CA GLY A 8 -12.31 5.26 0.42
C GLY A 8 -11.14 6.02 -0.22
N LEU A 9 -10.82 5.71 -1.47
CA LEU A 9 -9.78 6.42 -2.21
C LEU A 9 -10.14 7.89 -2.43
N ARG A 10 -11.36 8.19 -2.83
CA ARG A 10 -11.79 9.58 -3.00
C ARG A 10 -11.66 10.34 -1.69
N HIS A 11 -12.06 9.72 -0.59
CA HIS A 11 -11.96 10.32 0.74
C HIS A 11 -10.51 10.60 1.11
N LEU A 12 -9.64 9.64 0.92
CA LEU A 12 -8.21 9.78 1.19
C LEU A 12 -7.58 10.87 0.32
N PHE A 13 -7.86 10.87 -0.97
CA PHE A 13 -7.27 11.82 -1.92
C PHE A 13 -7.72 13.25 -1.69
N LYS A 14 -8.91 13.47 -1.15
CA LYS A 14 -9.38 14.80 -0.77
C LYS A 14 -8.57 15.43 0.35
N THR A 15 -7.85 14.63 1.11
CA THR A 15 -6.97 15.14 2.19
C THR A 15 -5.62 15.64 1.68
N ILE A 16 -5.29 15.36 0.44
CA ILE A 16 -3.98 15.70 -0.14
C ILE A 16 -3.89 17.20 -0.41
N ARG A 17 -2.79 17.79 0.02
CA ARG A 17 -2.50 19.21 -0.12
C ARG A 17 -1.14 19.43 -0.76
N GLN A 18 -0.88 20.64 -1.20
CA GLN A 18 0.43 21.02 -1.72
C GLN A 18 1.51 20.75 -0.67
N GLY A 19 2.61 20.14 -1.10
CA GLY A 19 3.69 19.73 -0.22
C GLY A 19 3.56 18.31 0.31
N ASP A 20 2.41 17.66 0.08
CA ASP A 20 2.21 16.26 0.47
C ASP A 20 2.86 15.30 -0.53
N TYR A 21 3.03 14.07 -0.11
CA TYR A 21 3.44 12.95 -0.98
C TYR A 21 2.57 11.73 -0.70
N VAL A 22 2.50 10.81 -1.65
CA VAL A 22 1.84 9.51 -1.47
C VAL A 22 2.90 8.43 -1.42
N ALA A 23 2.79 7.52 -0.47
CA ALA A 23 3.66 6.35 -0.39
C ALA A 23 2.83 5.09 -0.59
N ILE A 24 3.16 4.34 -1.62
CA ILE A 24 2.58 3.01 -1.86
C ILE A 24 3.43 2.00 -1.11
N LEU A 25 2.81 1.26 -0.20
CA LEU A 25 3.48 0.30 0.67
C LEU A 25 2.97 -1.09 0.31
N ALA A 26 3.74 -1.83 -0.47
CA ALA A 26 3.30 -3.10 -1.03
C ALA A 26 3.82 -4.29 -0.20
N TRP A 27 2.94 -4.89 0.58
CA TRP A 27 3.21 -6.13 1.33
C TRP A 27 2.80 -7.33 0.47
N LEU A 28 3.44 -7.44 -0.68
CA LEU A 28 3.16 -8.41 -1.73
C LEU A 28 4.45 -9.08 -2.17
N ASP A 29 4.35 -10.26 -2.74
CA ASP A 29 5.48 -10.90 -3.38
C ASP A 29 5.89 -10.07 -4.60
N GLU A 30 7.14 -9.68 -4.65
CA GLU A 30 7.66 -8.85 -5.72
C GLU A 30 7.94 -9.71 -6.96
N ASN A 31 7.19 -9.46 -8.02
CA ASN A 31 7.43 -10.06 -9.34
C ASN A 31 7.15 -9.00 -10.40
N GLU A 32 7.47 -9.34 -11.66
CA GLU A 32 7.37 -8.37 -12.75
C GLU A 32 5.94 -7.84 -12.96
N ALA A 33 4.95 -8.73 -12.92
CA ALA A 33 3.55 -8.34 -13.11
C ALA A 33 3.07 -7.39 -12.00
N VAL A 34 3.35 -7.74 -10.75
CA VAL A 34 2.97 -6.92 -9.59
C VAL A 34 3.67 -5.58 -9.64
N ARG A 35 4.98 -5.57 -9.90
CA ARG A 35 5.74 -4.32 -9.98
C ARG A 35 5.21 -3.41 -11.08
N SER A 36 4.95 -3.95 -12.26
CA SER A 36 4.42 -3.17 -13.39
C SER A 36 3.07 -2.54 -13.07
N LEU A 37 2.17 -3.28 -12.42
CA LEU A 37 0.86 -2.78 -12.02
C LEU A 37 0.97 -1.70 -10.93
N LEU A 38 1.87 -1.87 -9.97
CA LEU A 38 2.12 -0.86 -8.94
C LEU A 38 2.73 0.41 -9.53
N GLU A 39 3.62 0.29 -10.51
CA GLU A 39 4.16 1.45 -11.23
C GLU A 39 3.06 2.19 -12.00
N SER A 40 2.10 1.46 -12.55
CA SER A 40 0.93 2.06 -13.18
C SER A 40 0.09 2.86 -12.17
N CYS A 41 -0.13 2.31 -10.98
CA CYS A 41 -0.81 3.03 -9.90
C CYS A 41 -0.07 4.31 -9.53
N ARG A 42 1.25 4.22 -9.40
CA ARG A 42 2.10 5.36 -9.06
C ARG A 42 1.96 6.47 -10.10
N ALA A 43 2.01 6.11 -11.38
CA ALA A 43 1.89 7.07 -12.48
C ALA A 43 0.51 7.74 -12.51
N HIS A 44 -0.56 6.98 -12.30
CA HIS A 44 -1.91 7.51 -12.28
C HIS A 44 -2.12 8.51 -11.13
N ILE A 45 -1.68 8.15 -9.93
CA ILE A 45 -1.82 9.01 -8.75
C ILE A 45 -0.99 10.27 -8.92
N GLY A 46 0.27 10.12 -9.28
CA GLY A 46 1.19 11.26 -9.44
C GLY A 46 0.73 12.21 -10.54
N GLY A 47 0.28 11.66 -11.67
CA GLY A 47 -0.19 12.45 -12.80
C GLY A 47 -1.48 13.22 -12.51
N ALA A 48 -2.42 12.58 -11.81
CA ALA A 48 -3.72 13.20 -11.52
C ALA A 48 -3.65 14.20 -10.37
N LEU A 49 -2.85 13.91 -9.33
CA LEU A 49 -2.83 14.73 -8.12
C LEU A 49 -1.65 15.70 -8.06
N GLY A 50 -0.68 15.54 -8.95
CA GLY A 50 0.48 16.45 -9.00
C GLY A 50 1.38 16.36 -7.77
N VAL A 51 1.46 15.19 -7.12
CA VAL A 51 2.28 14.99 -5.93
C VAL A 51 3.31 13.89 -6.19
N PRO A 52 4.47 13.93 -5.49
CA PRO A 52 5.41 12.81 -5.55
C PRO A 52 4.77 11.53 -5.01
N VAL A 53 5.04 10.41 -5.65
CA VAL A 53 4.56 9.09 -5.23
C VAL A 53 5.74 8.16 -5.13
N THR A 54 5.94 7.56 -3.95
CA THR A 54 6.96 6.56 -3.72
C THR A 54 6.36 5.16 -3.72
N LEU A 55 7.18 4.16 -4.03
CA LEU A 55 6.79 2.75 -3.99
C LEU A 55 7.84 1.97 -3.22
N GLY A 56 7.41 1.26 -2.19
CA GLY A 56 8.28 0.39 -1.42
C GLY A 56 7.62 -0.95 -1.18
N PHE A 57 8.44 -2.03 -1.17
CA PHE A 57 7.97 -3.36 -0.82
C PHE A 57 8.31 -3.65 0.64
N GLY A 58 7.30 -4.06 1.40
CA GLY A 58 7.51 -4.48 2.77
C GLY A 58 7.98 -5.93 2.85
N PRO A 59 8.81 -6.27 3.84
CA PRO A 59 9.28 -5.41 4.92
C PRO A 59 10.50 -4.53 4.61
N ARG A 60 11.09 -4.63 3.43
CA ARG A 60 12.36 -3.95 3.11
C ARG A 60 12.32 -2.44 3.34
N TYR A 61 11.22 -1.77 2.95
CA TYR A 61 11.13 -0.31 3.10
C TYR A 61 11.18 0.14 4.57
N LEU A 62 10.89 -0.76 5.53
CA LEU A 62 10.94 -0.43 6.96
C LEU A 62 12.32 0.01 7.41
N HIS A 63 13.37 -0.44 6.72
CA HIS A 63 14.76 -0.12 7.02
C HIS A 63 15.30 1.08 6.25
N SER A 64 14.44 1.73 5.46
CA SER A 64 14.83 2.88 4.63
C SER A 64 13.78 3.99 4.75
N THR A 65 12.88 4.09 3.77
CA THR A 65 11.84 5.13 3.77
C THR A 65 10.84 5.01 4.91
N GLY A 66 10.69 3.83 5.52
CA GLY A 66 9.82 3.64 6.68
C GLY A 66 10.16 4.55 7.86
N GLN A 67 11.44 4.83 8.07
CA GLN A 67 11.88 5.76 9.11
C GLN A 67 11.38 7.18 8.82
N LEU A 68 11.45 7.62 7.57
CA LEU A 68 10.96 8.92 7.15
C LEU A 68 9.43 9.02 7.34
N HIS A 69 8.71 7.96 7.02
CA HIS A 69 7.25 7.92 7.16
C HIS A 69 6.80 8.13 8.61
N LYS A 70 7.55 7.59 9.56
CA LYS A 70 7.20 7.60 10.98
C LYS A 70 7.81 8.78 11.72
N GLY A 71 9.05 9.13 11.40
CA GLY A 71 9.79 10.17 12.10
C GLY A 71 9.77 11.54 11.42
N GLY A 72 9.25 11.62 10.19
CA GLY A 72 9.19 12.86 9.42
C GLY A 72 7.94 13.68 9.68
N SER A 73 7.69 14.65 8.80
CA SER A 73 6.50 15.49 8.86
C SER A 73 5.22 14.67 8.57
N SER A 74 4.06 15.27 8.84
CA SER A 74 2.76 14.65 8.56
C SER A 74 2.31 14.81 7.10
N ALA A 75 3.22 15.11 6.18
CA ALA A 75 2.91 15.31 4.76
C ALA A 75 2.66 14.01 3.98
N GLY A 76 2.90 12.85 4.57
CA GLY A 76 2.71 11.56 3.90
C GLY A 76 1.26 11.09 3.93
N VAL A 77 0.83 10.53 2.81
CA VAL A 77 -0.43 9.82 2.67
C VAL A 77 -0.09 8.41 2.22
N PHE A 78 -0.54 7.40 2.96
CA PHE A 78 -0.05 6.03 2.81
C PHE A 78 -1.13 5.11 2.28
N LEU A 79 -0.79 4.38 1.23
CA LEU A 79 -1.65 3.37 0.62
C LEU A 79 -0.96 2.03 0.75
N GLN A 80 -1.45 1.21 1.67
CA GLN A 80 -0.89 -0.12 1.92
C GLN A 80 -1.67 -1.17 1.15
N PHE A 81 -0.95 -1.99 0.39
CA PHE A 81 -1.53 -3.16 -0.26
C PHE A 81 -1.13 -4.42 0.47
N THR A 82 -2.11 -5.27 0.72
CA THR A 82 -1.93 -6.61 1.26
C THR A 82 -2.66 -7.62 0.38
N ALA A 83 -2.36 -8.90 0.55
CA ALA A 83 -3.04 -9.98 -0.17
C ALA A 83 -3.19 -11.19 0.73
N GLY A 84 -4.28 -11.95 0.54
CA GLY A 84 -4.42 -13.28 1.10
C GLY A 84 -3.89 -14.32 0.13
N GLY A 85 -3.85 -15.59 0.56
CA GLY A 85 -3.50 -16.70 -0.33
C GLY A 85 -2.05 -16.75 -0.81
N ARG A 86 -1.14 -16.08 -0.11
CA ARG A 86 0.30 -16.13 -0.44
C ARG A 86 0.86 -17.54 -0.24
N ALA A 87 1.84 -17.89 -1.07
CA ALA A 87 2.62 -19.09 -0.84
C ALA A 87 3.24 -19.03 0.56
N ASP A 88 3.08 -20.10 1.33
CA ASP A 88 3.49 -20.12 2.71
C ASP A 88 4.67 -21.06 2.92
N VAL A 89 5.61 -20.63 3.77
CA VAL A 89 6.80 -21.40 4.09
C VAL A 89 6.97 -21.42 5.61
N ALA A 90 7.13 -22.62 6.16
CA ALA A 90 7.35 -22.78 7.58
C ALA A 90 8.68 -22.15 8.01
N ILE A 91 8.69 -21.50 9.16
CA ILE A 91 9.91 -20.94 9.75
C ILE A 91 10.44 -21.97 10.74
N PRO A 92 11.67 -22.53 10.52
CA PRO A 92 12.23 -23.54 11.41
C PRO A 92 12.28 -23.08 12.86
N GLY A 93 11.80 -23.92 13.78
CA GLY A 93 11.82 -23.65 15.22
C GLY A 93 10.71 -22.74 15.72
N HIS A 94 9.75 -22.37 14.88
CA HIS A 94 8.62 -21.51 15.27
C HIS A 94 7.29 -22.13 14.88
N ASP A 95 6.23 -21.74 15.58
CA ASP A 95 4.85 -22.22 15.33
C ASP A 95 4.14 -21.41 14.23
N TYR A 96 4.76 -20.32 13.75
CA TYR A 96 4.18 -19.48 12.72
C TYR A 96 4.97 -19.60 11.42
N SER A 97 4.32 -19.30 10.31
CA SER A 97 4.89 -19.33 8.98
C SER A 97 5.46 -17.97 8.56
N PHE A 98 6.13 -17.91 7.41
CA PHE A 98 6.55 -16.63 6.83
C PHE A 98 5.36 -15.76 6.45
N ALA A 99 4.25 -16.35 5.99
CA ALA A 99 3.04 -15.58 5.69
C ALA A 99 2.46 -14.95 6.96
N ASP A 100 2.43 -15.69 8.07
CA ASP A 100 1.98 -15.16 9.36
C ASP A 100 2.85 -14.00 9.83
N LEU A 101 4.18 -14.16 9.73
CA LEU A 101 5.11 -13.10 10.11
C LEU A 101 4.93 -11.86 9.25
N HIS A 102 4.78 -12.04 7.95
CA HIS A 102 4.60 -10.94 6.99
C HIS A 102 3.30 -10.18 7.28
N SER A 103 2.22 -10.90 7.55
CA SER A 103 0.93 -10.31 7.94
C SER A 103 1.04 -9.52 9.24
N ALA A 104 1.70 -10.08 10.25
CA ALA A 104 1.90 -9.39 11.53
C ALA A 104 2.72 -8.11 11.37
N GLN A 105 3.75 -8.13 10.53
CA GLN A 105 4.57 -6.95 10.26
C GLN A 105 3.78 -5.85 9.54
N SER A 106 2.95 -6.21 8.56
CA SER A 106 2.13 -5.24 7.85
C SER A 106 1.07 -4.61 8.77
N ASP A 107 0.47 -5.40 9.65
CA ASP A 107 -0.49 -4.91 10.64
C ASP A 107 0.18 -3.96 11.63
N ALA A 108 1.35 -4.30 12.11
CA ALA A 108 2.11 -3.47 13.03
C ALA A 108 2.51 -2.13 12.38
N ASP A 109 2.95 -2.16 11.14
CA ASP A 109 3.33 -0.95 10.42
C ASP A 109 2.13 -0.01 10.24
N LEU A 110 1.00 -0.54 9.84
CA LEU A 110 -0.24 0.24 9.68
C LEU A 110 -0.69 0.82 11.04
N ALA A 111 -0.62 0.03 12.10
CA ALA A 111 -0.98 0.49 13.44
C ALA A 111 -0.11 1.65 13.90
N VAL A 112 1.19 1.60 13.66
CA VAL A 112 2.11 2.70 14.01
C VAL A 112 1.76 3.97 13.23
N LEU A 113 1.49 3.86 11.93
CA LEU A 113 1.10 5.01 11.12
C LEU A 113 -0.21 5.62 11.63
N SER A 114 -1.18 4.80 11.99
CA SER A 114 -2.45 5.26 12.55
C SER A 114 -2.28 5.93 13.90
N ASP A 115 -1.45 5.36 14.78
CA ASP A 115 -1.17 5.91 16.11
C ASP A 115 -0.46 7.27 16.02
N LEU A 116 0.35 7.47 14.98
CA LEU A 116 0.99 8.76 14.72
C LEU A 116 0.07 9.77 14.03
N GLY A 117 -1.20 9.41 13.79
CA GLY A 117 -2.15 10.27 13.11
C GLY A 117 -1.91 10.45 11.62
N ARG A 118 -1.16 9.53 11.02
CA ARG A 118 -0.91 9.57 9.57
C ARG A 118 -2.15 9.19 8.79
N ARG A 119 -2.31 9.79 7.61
CA ARG A 119 -3.41 9.47 6.68
C ARG A 119 -3.04 8.19 5.95
N ALA A 120 -3.68 7.09 6.29
CA ALA A 120 -3.33 5.78 5.77
C ALA A 120 -4.58 4.96 5.45
N ALA A 121 -4.52 4.18 4.39
CA ALA A 121 -5.56 3.23 4.02
C ALA A 121 -4.92 1.91 3.59
N ARG A 122 -5.62 0.82 3.83
CA ARG A 122 -5.21 -0.52 3.41
C ARG A 122 -6.17 -1.04 2.36
N VAL A 123 -5.62 -1.63 1.31
CA VAL A 123 -6.38 -2.37 0.31
C VAL A 123 -5.92 -3.82 0.31
N ASN A 124 -6.81 -4.75 0.61
CA ASN A 124 -6.55 -6.17 0.48
C ASN A 124 -6.94 -6.61 -0.92
N LEU A 125 -5.97 -7.12 -1.67
CA LEU A 125 -6.15 -7.48 -3.08
C LEU A 125 -6.73 -8.89 -3.28
N GLY A 126 -6.96 -9.64 -2.20
CA GLY A 126 -7.46 -10.99 -2.29
C GLY A 126 -6.36 -12.02 -2.53
N GLU A 127 -6.74 -13.21 -3.02
CA GLU A 127 -5.82 -14.34 -3.16
C GLU A 127 -4.87 -14.22 -4.36
N ASP A 128 -5.27 -13.48 -5.40
CA ASP A 128 -4.43 -13.22 -6.58
C ASP A 128 -4.08 -11.74 -6.64
N PRO A 129 -2.89 -11.35 -6.16
CA PRO A 129 -2.50 -9.95 -6.10
C PRO A 129 -2.48 -9.25 -7.47
N ALA A 130 -2.01 -9.93 -8.50
CA ALA A 130 -1.96 -9.35 -9.84
C ALA A 130 -3.36 -9.06 -10.37
N GLN A 131 -4.29 -10.00 -10.23
CA GLN A 131 -5.68 -9.79 -10.62
C GLN A 131 -6.34 -8.70 -9.79
N GLY A 132 -6.09 -8.68 -8.48
CA GLY A 132 -6.59 -7.64 -7.60
C GLY A 132 -6.07 -6.26 -7.97
N LEU A 133 -4.80 -6.16 -8.39
CA LEU A 133 -4.23 -4.89 -8.85
C LEU A 133 -4.82 -4.43 -10.18
N ILE A 134 -5.11 -5.34 -11.10
CA ILE A 134 -5.79 -5.00 -12.36
C ILE A 134 -7.15 -4.35 -12.06
N GLU A 135 -7.92 -4.97 -11.19
CA GLU A 135 -9.21 -4.43 -10.74
C GLU A 135 -9.02 -3.08 -10.03
N PHE A 136 -8.02 -2.99 -9.16
CA PHE A 136 -7.72 -1.77 -8.43
C PHE A 136 -7.35 -0.60 -9.35
N VAL A 137 -6.56 -0.82 -10.39
CA VAL A 137 -6.19 0.23 -11.35
C VAL A 137 -7.44 0.81 -12.01
N SER A 138 -8.40 -0.04 -12.39
CA SER A 138 -9.66 0.42 -12.96
C SER A 138 -10.46 1.29 -11.97
N ILE A 139 -10.53 0.86 -10.72
CA ILE A 139 -11.20 1.62 -9.66
C ILE A 139 -10.49 2.96 -9.42
N LEU A 140 -9.15 2.94 -9.41
CA LEU A 140 -8.32 4.12 -9.22
C LEU A 140 -8.55 5.16 -10.31
N GLU A 141 -8.59 4.73 -11.56
CA GLU A 141 -8.88 5.63 -12.69
C GLU A 141 -10.21 6.33 -12.51
N GLY A 142 -11.24 5.59 -12.12
CA GLY A 142 -12.56 6.15 -11.84
C GLY A 142 -12.56 7.13 -10.67
N ALA A 143 -11.84 6.80 -9.60
CA ALA A 143 -11.75 7.66 -8.42
C ALA A 143 -11.00 8.97 -8.71
N LEU A 144 -9.98 8.92 -9.57
CA LEU A 144 -9.19 10.10 -9.94
C LEU A 144 -9.88 10.99 -10.98
N ALA A 145 -10.86 10.46 -11.70
CA ALA A 145 -11.59 11.21 -12.71
C ALA A 145 -12.64 12.17 -12.13
N THR A 146 -12.93 12.02 -10.84
CA THR A 146 -13.93 12.88 -10.14
C THR A 146 -13.29 13.94 -9.21
#